data_beafe22ccd18aea183f528fdffebe6f1
#
_entry.id   beafe22ccd18aea183f528fdffebe6f1
#
_cell.length_a   1.000
_cell.length_b   1.000
_cell.length_c   1.000
_cell.angle_alpha   90.00
_cell.angle_beta   90.00
_cell.angle_gamma   90.00
#
_symmetry.space_group_name_H-M   'P 1'
#
loop_
_entity.id
_entity.type
_entity.pdbx_description
1 polymer ?
#
loop_
_entity_poly.entity_id
_entity_poly.type
_entity_poly.pdbx_seq_one_letter_code
_entity_poly.pdbx_strand_id
1 'polypeptide(L)'
;MPKAKKTAGGQKPKKQQEAKGQQGQKVTRLGLEAKKEDNLADWYSQVITKAELLEYYDVSGCYILRPWSYSIWEQIQSFFDKEIKKLGVQNCYFPIFVSQAALQREKDHIADFAPEVAWVTKSGDSDLAEPIAIRPTSET
;
A
#
# COMPACT_ATOMS: atom_id res chain seq x y z
N MET A 1 44.84 48.03 22.54
CA MET A 1 45.17 48.74 21.28
C MET A 1 46.31 47.99 20.59
N PRO A 2 46.33 47.71 19.28
CA PRO A 2 45.84 48.48 18.16
C PRO A 2 44.92 47.69 17.18
N LYS A 3 43.96 48.37 16.65
CA LYS A 3 43.69 48.95 15.31
C LYS A 3 43.42 47.97 14.16
N ALA A 4 42.21 48.11 13.70
CA ALA A 4 41.56 47.52 12.53
C ALA A 4 42.28 47.80 11.18
N LYS A 5 42.11 46.90 10.22
CA LYS A 5 42.16 47.20 8.79
C LYS A 5 40.97 46.58 8.04
N LYS A 6 40.13 47.46 7.51
CA LYS A 6 39.10 47.18 6.50
C LYS A 6 39.79 46.92 5.15
N THR A 7 39.37 45.86 4.45
CA THR A 7 39.56 45.83 2.98
C THR A 7 38.21 45.51 2.33
N ALA A 8 37.81 46.46 1.52
CA ALA A 8 36.63 46.37 0.64
C ALA A 8 36.96 45.46 -0.56
N GLY A 9 36.05 44.52 -0.86
CA GLY A 9 36.14 43.69 -2.07
C GLY A 9 34.82 43.75 -2.84
N GLY A 10 34.90 44.26 -4.06
CA GLY A 10 33.80 44.68 -4.92
C GLY A 10 32.81 43.58 -5.30
N GLN A 11 31.58 43.97 -5.31
CA GLN A 11 30.47 43.22 -5.90
C GLN A 11 30.48 43.34 -7.40
N LYS A 12 30.58 42.21 -8.12
CA LYS A 12 30.29 42.11 -9.55
C LYS A 12 28.79 41.96 -9.77
N PRO A 13 28.18 42.64 -10.73
CA PRO A 13 26.74 42.53 -11.00
C PRO A 13 26.41 41.17 -11.60
N LYS A 14 25.46 40.47 -11.00
CA LYS A 14 24.84 39.26 -11.58
C LYS A 14 23.96 39.65 -12.74
N LYS A 15 24.30 39.16 -13.94
CA LYS A 15 23.43 39.20 -15.11
C LYS A 15 22.12 38.49 -14.80
N GLN A 16 21.03 39.21 -14.84
CA GLN A 16 19.68 38.66 -14.90
C GLN A 16 19.53 37.89 -16.21
N GLN A 17 19.42 36.59 -16.13
CA GLN A 17 18.93 35.78 -17.24
C GLN A 17 17.42 35.91 -17.24
N GLU A 18 16.89 36.56 -18.26
CA GLU A 18 15.47 36.57 -18.57
C GLU A 18 15.00 35.11 -18.82
N ALA A 19 14.21 34.58 -17.93
CA ALA A 19 13.50 33.34 -18.15
C ALA A 19 12.42 33.60 -19.21
N LYS A 20 12.67 33.15 -20.44
CA LYS A 20 11.66 33.04 -21.48
C LYS A 20 10.55 32.15 -20.97
N GLY A 21 9.37 32.74 -20.73
CA GLY A 21 8.15 32.01 -20.35
C GLY A 21 7.81 31.01 -21.44
N GLN A 22 8.02 29.74 -21.14
CA GLN A 22 7.32 28.68 -21.83
C GLN A 22 5.83 28.79 -21.42
N GLN A 23 5.02 29.22 -22.37
CA GLN A 23 3.56 29.08 -22.25
C GLN A 23 3.26 27.60 -22.09
N GLY A 24 3.03 27.16 -20.84
CA GLY A 24 2.61 25.81 -20.53
C GLY A 24 1.28 25.57 -21.22
N GLN A 25 1.25 24.67 -22.19
CA GLN A 25 0.02 24.09 -22.67
C GLN A 25 -0.76 23.63 -21.44
N LYS A 26 -2.01 24.08 -21.29
CA LYS A 26 -2.94 23.57 -20.29
C LYS A 26 -3.10 22.07 -20.54
N VAL A 27 -2.33 21.25 -19.84
CA VAL A 27 -2.49 19.81 -19.86
C VAL A 27 -3.85 19.54 -19.20
N THR A 28 -4.81 19.16 -20.00
CA THR A 28 -6.09 18.69 -19.48
C THR A 28 -5.81 17.39 -18.74
N ARG A 29 -5.90 17.40 -17.41
CA ARG A 29 -5.67 16.23 -16.55
C ARG A 29 -6.84 15.21 -16.62
N LEU A 30 -7.50 15.14 -17.77
CA LEU A 30 -8.50 14.15 -18.09
C LEU A 30 -7.80 12.95 -18.71
N GLY A 31 -7.76 11.83 -18.02
CA GLY A 31 -7.10 10.60 -18.46
C GLY A 31 -5.74 10.35 -17.84
N LEU A 32 -5.02 9.38 -18.40
CA LEU A 32 -3.72 8.96 -17.92
C LEU A 32 -2.62 9.91 -18.43
N GLU A 33 -1.72 10.31 -17.55
CA GLU A 33 -0.55 11.13 -17.89
C GLU A 33 0.68 10.26 -18.12
N ALA A 34 0.82 9.17 -17.37
CA ALA A 34 1.90 8.21 -17.53
C ALA A 34 1.62 7.22 -18.66
N LYS A 35 2.67 6.85 -19.38
CA LYS A 35 2.62 5.77 -20.38
C LYS A 35 3.16 4.49 -19.77
N LYS A 36 2.54 3.38 -20.10
CA LYS A 36 2.90 2.06 -19.58
C LYS A 36 4.35 1.68 -19.88
N GLU A 37 4.82 2.05 -21.07
CA GLU A 37 6.16 1.74 -21.57
C GLU A 37 7.25 2.58 -20.89
N ASP A 38 6.90 3.80 -20.44
CA ASP A 38 7.86 4.74 -19.86
C ASP A 38 7.97 4.54 -18.32
N ASN A 39 6.83 4.35 -17.65
CA ASN A 39 6.76 4.18 -16.20
C ASN A 39 5.55 3.33 -15.82
N LEU A 40 5.77 2.00 -15.72
CA LEU A 40 4.72 1.04 -15.41
C LEU A 40 4.07 1.29 -14.04
N ALA A 41 4.87 1.64 -13.02
CA ALA A 41 4.35 1.84 -11.66
C ALA A 41 3.41 3.04 -11.57
N ASP A 42 3.81 4.17 -12.16
CA ASP A 42 2.98 5.37 -12.18
C ASP A 42 1.74 5.19 -13.07
N TRP A 43 1.91 4.59 -14.23
CA TRP A 43 0.78 4.22 -15.10
C TRP A 43 -0.23 3.34 -14.37
N TYR A 44 0.23 2.30 -13.68
CA TYR A 44 -0.64 1.39 -12.92
C TYR A 44 -1.40 2.13 -11.80
N SER A 45 -0.69 2.93 -11.02
CA SER A 45 -1.30 3.74 -9.94
C SER A 45 -2.36 4.70 -10.49
N GLN A 46 -2.11 5.33 -11.64
CA GLN A 46 -3.08 6.19 -12.29
C GLN A 46 -4.29 5.42 -12.83
N VAL A 47 -4.07 4.24 -13.41
CA VAL A 47 -5.17 3.39 -13.90
C VAL A 47 -6.12 3.04 -12.77
N ILE A 48 -5.60 2.48 -11.67
CA ILE A 48 -6.47 2.00 -10.58
C ILE A 48 -7.21 3.12 -9.85
N THR A 49 -6.62 4.30 -9.74
CA THR A 49 -7.25 5.44 -9.06
C THR A 49 -8.20 6.21 -9.98
N LYS A 50 -7.77 6.54 -11.21
CA LYS A 50 -8.60 7.32 -12.15
C LYS A 50 -9.77 6.53 -12.73
N ALA A 51 -9.64 5.20 -12.86
CA ALA A 51 -10.74 4.33 -13.24
C ALA A 51 -11.65 3.95 -12.06
N GLU A 52 -11.47 4.58 -10.91
CA GLU A 52 -12.26 4.34 -9.70
C GLU A 52 -12.28 2.88 -9.24
N LEU A 53 -11.18 2.17 -9.44
CA LEU A 53 -11.05 0.77 -9.02
C LEU A 53 -10.70 0.66 -7.54
N LEU A 54 -9.88 1.58 -7.03
CA LEU A 54 -9.30 1.51 -5.71
C LEU A 54 -9.25 2.90 -5.07
N GLU A 55 -9.49 2.94 -3.75
CA GLU A 55 -9.25 4.11 -2.90
C GLU A 55 -8.24 3.77 -1.83
N TYR A 56 -7.31 4.67 -1.55
CA TYR A 56 -6.36 4.53 -0.47
C TYR A 56 -7.04 4.76 0.88
N TYR A 57 -6.65 3.97 1.87
CA TYR A 57 -7.15 4.09 3.22
C TYR A 57 -6.07 4.66 4.15
N ASP A 58 -6.46 5.21 5.29
CA ASP A 58 -5.55 5.86 6.23
C ASP A 58 -4.67 4.89 7.04
N VAL A 59 -4.99 3.59 6.99
CA VAL A 59 -4.15 2.54 7.55
C VAL A 59 -3.23 2.00 6.48
N SER A 60 -1.91 2.06 6.72
CA SER A 60 -0.90 1.59 5.76
C SER A 60 -1.12 0.13 5.37
N GLY A 61 -1.07 -0.17 4.08
CA GLY A 61 -1.31 -1.49 3.52
C GLY A 61 -2.78 -1.88 3.37
N CYS A 62 -3.71 -1.01 3.79
CA CYS A 62 -5.15 -1.21 3.60
C CYS A 62 -5.68 -0.39 2.44
N TYR A 63 -6.62 -0.95 1.71
CA TYR A 63 -7.24 -0.34 0.54
C TYR A 63 -8.73 -0.61 0.51
N ILE A 64 -9.47 0.31 -0.10
CA ILE A 64 -10.89 0.14 -0.38
C ILE A 64 -11.02 -0.30 -1.83
N LEU A 65 -11.51 -1.52 -2.07
CA LEU A 65 -11.89 -1.96 -3.41
C LEU A 65 -13.23 -1.33 -3.77
N ARG A 66 -13.24 -0.52 -4.81
CA ARG A 66 -14.46 0.14 -5.28
C ARG A 66 -15.29 -0.82 -6.16
N PRO A 67 -16.55 -0.50 -6.48
CA PRO A 67 -17.46 -1.45 -7.14
C PRO A 67 -16.91 -2.12 -8.39
N TRP A 68 -16.17 -1.41 -9.25
CA TRP A 68 -15.58 -1.99 -10.45
C TRP A 68 -14.54 -3.08 -10.15
N SER A 69 -13.61 -2.81 -9.25
CA SER A 69 -12.61 -3.82 -8.87
C SER A 69 -13.25 -4.95 -8.07
N TYR A 70 -14.22 -4.65 -7.22
CA TYR A 70 -14.92 -5.67 -6.46
C TYR A 70 -15.74 -6.60 -7.36
N SER A 71 -16.36 -6.08 -8.42
CA SER A 71 -17.06 -6.91 -9.40
C SER A 71 -16.13 -7.88 -10.14
N ILE A 72 -14.88 -7.47 -10.42
CA ILE A 72 -13.85 -8.37 -10.96
C ILE A 72 -13.51 -9.47 -9.95
N TRP A 73 -13.35 -9.10 -8.68
CA TRP A 73 -13.13 -10.07 -7.59
C TRP A 73 -14.27 -11.10 -7.52
N GLU A 74 -15.53 -10.66 -7.54
CA GLU A 74 -16.69 -11.55 -7.51
C GLU A 74 -16.73 -12.53 -8.68
N GLN A 75 -16.37 -12.07 -9.89
CA GLN A 75 -16.30 -12.94 -11.07
C GLN A 75 -15.21 -14.00 -10.91
N ILE A 76 -14.02 -13.64 -10.45
CA ILE A 76 -12.92 -14.57 -10.20
C ILE A 76 -13.32 -15.58 -9.12
N GLN A 77 -13.88 -15.10 -8.01
CA GLN A 77 -14.33 -15.96 -6.91
C GLN A 77 -15.41 -16.95 -7.38
N SER A 78 -16.41 -16.49 -8.09
CA SER A 78 -17.50 -17.33 -8.59
C SER A 78 -17.01 -18.39 -9.57
N PHE A 79 -16.12 -18.00 -10.47
CA PHE A 79 -15.51 -18.95 -11.41
C PHE A 79 -14.70 -20.01 -10.66
N PHE A 80 -13.81 -19.60 -9.77
CA PHE A 80 -12.93 -20.51 -9.05
C PHE A 80 -13.74 -21.46 -8.14
N ASP A 81 -14.68 -20.95 -7.35
CA ASP A 81 -15.54 -21.73 -6.46
C ASP A 81 -16.31 -22.82 -7.23
N LYS A 82 -16.87 -22.44 -8.39
CA LYS A 82 -17.59 -23.38 -9.24
C LYS A 82 -16.67 -24.49 -9.77
N GLU A 83 -15.46 -24.17 -10.18
CA GLU A 83 -14.54 -25.15 -10.74
C GLU A 83 -13.98 -26.11 -9.68
N ILE A 84 -13.57 -25.61 -8.52
CA ILE A 84 -13.04 -26.48 -7.45
C ILE A 84 -14.10 -27.39 -6.85
N LYS A 85 -15.37 -26.98 -6.80
CA LYS A 85 -16.49 -27.84 -6.35
C LYS A 85 -16.72 -29.04 -7.24
N LYS A 86 -16.39 -28.98 -8.52
CA LYS A 86 -16.41 -30.15 -9.42
C LYS A 86 -15.40 -31.22 -9.00
N LEU A 87 -14.37 -30.84 -8.26
CA LEU A 87 -13.35 -31.75 -7.70
C LEU A 87 -13.71 -32.28 -6.32
N GLY A 88 -14.93 -32.03 -5.84
CA GLY A 88 -15.40 -32.47 -4.52
C GLY A 88 -14.95 -31.63 -3.34
N VAL A 89 -14.33 -30.46 -3.60
CA VAL A 89 -13.91 -29.54 -2.54
C VAL A 89 -15.13 -28.89 -1.87
N GLN A 90 -15.11 -28.83 -0.56
CA GLN A 90 -16.16 -28.22 0.26
C GLN A 90 -15.62 -26.96 0.94
N ASN A 91 -16.43 -25.90 0.96
CA ASN A 91 -16.07 -24.66 1.63
C ASN A 91 -16.21 -24.81 3.15
N CYS A 92 -15.23 -24.27 3.88
CA CYS A 92 -15.31 -24.07 5.32
C CYS A 92 -14.82 -22.64 5.65
N TYR A 93 -15.13 -22.20 6.86
CA TYR A 93 -14.72 -20.86 7.32
C TYR A 93 -14.08 -20.99 8.69
N PHE A 94 -12.86 -20.48 8.82
CA PHE A 94 -12.09 -20.49 10.06
C PHE A 94 -12.16 -19.15 10.77
N PRO A 95 -11.95 -19.13 12.12
CA PRO A 95 -11.88 -17.89 12.88
C PRO A 95 -10.80 -16.94 12.35
N ILE A 96 -11.03 -15.64 12.45
CA ILE A 96 -10.04 -14.62 12.08
C ILE A 96 -8.89 -14.53 13.08
N PHE A 97 -9.13 -14.92 14.34
CA PHE A 97 -8.15 -14.87 15.40
C PHE A 97 -7.48 -16.22 15.60
N VAL A 98 -6.18 -16.17 15.86
CA VAL A 98 -5.31 -17.33 16.10
C VAL A 98 -4.59 -17.12 17.43
N SER A 99 -4.49 -18.18 18.24
CA SER A 99 -3.73 -18.16 19.49
C SER A 99 -2.22 -18.12 19.23
N GLN A 100 -1.47 -17.58 20.17
CA GLN A 100 -0.01 -17.60 20.11
C GLN A 100 0.54 -19.02 20.01
N ALA A 101 -0.08 -19.97 20.72
CA ALA A 101 0.31 -21.38 20.68
C ALA A 101 0.11 -22.03 19.30
N ALA A 102 -0.93 -21.65 18.55
CA ALA A 102 -1.13 -22.13 17.19
C ALA A 102 -0.06 -21.60 16.24
N LEU A 103 0.25 -20.31 16.30
CA LEU A 103 1.32 -19.69 15.50
C LEU A 103 2.70 -20.27 15.82
N GLN A 104 2.98 -20.56 17.08
CA GLN A 104 4.25 -21.16 17.47
C GLN A 104 4.41 -22.58 16.87
N ARG A 105 3.37 -23.37 16.87
CA ARG A 105 3.37 -24.71 16.23
C ARG A 105 3.63 -24.60 14.72
N GLU A 106 3.02 -23.63 14.07
CA GLU A 106 3.24 -23.41 12.64
C GLU A 106 4.68 -22.99 12.34
N LYS A 107 5.24 -22.12 13.16
CA LYS A 107 6.66 -21.72 13.07
C LYS A 107 7.62 -22.90 13.21
N ASP A 108 7.30 -23.86 14.08
CA ASP A 108 8.11 -25.06 14.30
C ASP A 108 8.06 -26.03 13.11
N HIS A 109 6.99 -25.99 12.31
CA HIS A 109 6.81 -26.82 11.12
C HIS A 109 7.46 -26.22 9.86
N ILE A 110 7.50 -24.91 9.72
CA ILE A 110 8.01 -24.22 8.54
C ILE A 110 9.28 -23.47 8.93
N ALA A 111 10.45 -24.01 8.56
CA ALA A 111 11.71 -23.32 8.73
C ALA A 111 11.65 -21.95 8.00
N ASP A 112 12.08 -20.90 8.67
CA ASP A 112 12.07 -19.51 8.20
C ASP A 112 10.70 -18.81 8.17
N PHE A 113 9.63 -19.43 8.68
CA PHE A 113 8.36 -18.75 8.84
C PHE A 113 8.35 -17.91 10.13
N ALA A 114 8.60 -16.62 9.98
CA ALA A 114 8.39 -15.62 11.02
C ALA A 114 7.19 -14.75 10.61
N PRO A 115 5.96 -15.12 11.00
CA PRO A 115 4.79 -14.34 10.60
C PRO A 115 4.84 -12.96 11.26
N GLU A 116 4.94 -11.92 10.45
CA GLU A 116 4.64 -10.57 10.88
C GLU A 116 3.10 -10.45 10.96
N VAL A 117 2.57 -10.55 12.16
CA VAL A 117 1.13 -10.53 12.41
C VAL A 117 0.74 -9.36 13.28
N ALA A 118 -0.49 -8.88 13.11
CA ALA A 118 -1.07 -7.92 14.02
C ALA A 118 -1.55 -8.62 15.29
N TRP A 119 -1.05 -8.19 16.45
CA TRP A 119 -1.45 -8.71 17.76
C TRP A 119 -2.57 -7.88 18.37
N VAL A 120 -3.58 -8.55 18.91
CA VAL A 120 -4.60 -7.98 19.76
C VAL A 120 -4.24 -8.33 21.19
N THR A 121 -3.94 -7.32 21.98
CA THR A 121 -3.51 -7.47 23.38
C THR A 121 -4.54 -6.97 24.38
N LYS A 122 -5.56 -6.26 23.92
CA LYS A 122 -6.58 -5.64 24.77
C LYS A 122 -7.99 -5.94 24.26
N SER A 123 -8.93 -5.98 25.21
CA SER A 123 -10.37 -5.92 24.98
C SER A 123 -10.92 -4.69 25.71
N GLY A 124 -11.23 -3.63 24.96
CA GLY A 124 -11.45 -2.30 25.55
C GLY A 124 -10.20 -1.82 26.26
N ASP A 125 -10.32 -1.44 27.52
CA ASP A 125 -9.20 -0.96 28.36
C ASP A 125 -8.48 -2.07 29.12
N SER A 126 -9.01 -3.30 29.10
CA SER A 126 -8.46 -4.46 29.83
C SER A 126 -7.48 -5.23 28.96
N ASP A 127 -6.36 -5.64 29.55
CA ASP A 127 -5.41 -6.52 28.88
C ASP A 127 -6.00 -7.95 28.77
N LEU A 128 -5.74 -8.60 27.66
CA LEU A 128 -6.09 -10.02 27.48
C LEU A 128 -5.13 -10.88 28.30
N ALA A 129 -5.65 -11.96 28.89
CA ALA A 129 -4.83 -12.94 29.60
C ALA A 129 -3.80 -13.61 28.68
N GLU A 130 -4.14 -13.80 27.41
CA GLU A 130 -3.26 -14.29 26.36
C GLU A 130 -3.48 -13.45 25.11
N PRO A 131 -2.43 -12.89 24.50
CA PRO A 131 -2.53 -12.20 23.22
C PRO A 131 -3.02 -13.12 22.12
N ILE A 132 -3.85 -12.58 21.23
CA ILE A 132 -4.32 -13.25 20.03
C ILE A 132 -3.84 -12.52 18.80
N ALA A 133 -3.58 -13.24 17.72
CA ALA A 133 -3.15 -12.65 16.46
C ALA A 133 -4.30 -12.65 15.45
N ILE A 134 -4.26 -11.66 14.55
CA ILE A 134 -5.03 -11.74 13.30
C ILE A 134 -4.30 -12.72 12.39
N ARG A 135 -4.99 -13.73 11.89
CA ARG A 135 -4.39 -14.75 11.02
C ARG A 135 -3.76 -14.13 9.77
N PRO A 136 -2.52 -14.50 9.41
CA PRO A 136 -1.89 -14.06 8.17
C PRO A 136 -2.54 -14.72 6.94
N THR A 137 -2.94 -15.97 7.07
CA THR A 137 -3.68 -16.75 6.08
C THR A 137 -4.77 -17.59 6.77
N SER A 138 -5.73 -18.13 6.00
CA SER A 138 -6.81 -18.94 6.56
C SER A 138 -6.40 -20.36 6.95
N GLU A 139 -5.22 -20.79 6.51
CA GLU A 139 -4.65 -22.12 6.82
C GLU A 139 -3.93 -22.18 8.18
N THR A 140 -3.65 -21.03 8.76
CA THR A 140 -2.90 -20.89 10.04
C THR A 140 -3.70 -21.31 11.25
#